data_167e363db513c9b569e45f451e189334
#
_entry.id   167e363db513c9b569e45f451e189334
#
_cell.length_a   1.000
_cell.length_b   1.000
_cell.length_c   1.000
_cell.angle_alpha   90.00
_cell.angle_beta   90.00
_cell.angle_gamma   90.00
#
_symmetry.space_group_name_H-M   'P 1'
#
loop_
_entity.id
_entity.type
_entity.pdbx_description
1 polymer ?
#
loop_
_entity_poly.entity_id
_entity_poly.type
_entity_poly.pdbx_seq_one_letter_code
_entity_poly.pdbx_strand_id
1 'polypeptide(L)'
;LFREHLAEMGFFDKLNTGIARERIPYFPRLKNNVGGRLTLSRMVFGYSTMIPPLYTCAFYNAVANDGRFVRPRLVKSLRSPDGRDSAIDVSYVRERIMSSENAAILRRMMRGVVWEQGGTAKSLKSDIVEIAGKTGTCKIAREDKRPRYDAQGNKLKLTPFQGGYLEGRYRVTFCGFFPYENPKYTCIVVINDPKLPYRGPALSSGTVLKNVALKLYARGMLEEDPEFAAEGKAEGGGPTVYSSFNARRNATLHADLRLADAKAIRRPADRVDGCVPDVRGVGLREALAHLEGAGYAVSFQGIGYVASQKPEAGTKAGPGTKVSLVLQHD
;
A
#
# COMPACT_ATOMS: atom_id res chain seq x y z
N LEU A 1 -11.35 8.62 27.18
CA LEU A 1 -11.07 7.25 26.68
C LEU A 1 -10.58 7.22 25.22
N PHE A 2 -11.40 7.55 24.18
CA PHE A 2 -10.99 7.42 22.77
C PHE A 2 -9.74 8.24 22.39
N ARG A 3 -9.68 9.53 22.80
CA ARG A 3 -8.51 10.38 22.55
C ARG A 3 -7.28 9.96 23.36
N GLU A 4 -7.48 9.43 24.54
CA GLU A 4 -6.40 8.92 25.40
C GLU A 4 -5.70 7.74 24.73
N HIS A 5 -6.46 6.78 24.25
CA HIS A 5 -5.90 5.65 23.47
C HIS A 5 -5.16 6.10 22.20
N LEU A 6 -5.69 7.12 21.49
CA LEU A 6 -4.95 7.67 20.35
C LEU A 6 -3.64 8.33 20.76
N ALA A 7 -3.58 8.98 21.95
CA ALA A 7 -2.36 9.56 22.47
C ALA A 7 -1.35 8.47 22.91
N GLU A 8 -1.83 7.43 23.59
CA GLU A 8 -1.03 6.27 23.97
C GLU A 8 -0.41 5.58 22.75
N MET A 9 -1.17 5.48 21.65
CA MET A 9 -0.66 4.97 20.37
C MET A 9 0.31 5.92 19.65
N GLY A 10 0.52 7.16 20.12
CA GLY A 10 1.44 8.11 19.49
C GLY A 10 0.85 8.90 18.33
N PHE A 11 -0.47 8.94 18.14
CA PHE A 11 -1.10 9.71 17.05
C PHE A 11 -0.98 11.24 17.21
N PHE A 12 -0.58 11.72 18.37
CA PHE A 12 -0.34 13.14 18.61
C PHE A 12 1.15 13.51 18.56
N ASP A 13 2.02 12.54 18.35
CA ASP A 13 3.46 12.77 18.26
C ASP A 13 3.85 13.03 16.79
N LYS A 14 4.92 13.82 16.61
CA LYS A 14 5.54 13.97 15.30
C LYS A 14 6.29 12.70 14.92
N LEU A 15 6.19 12.28 13.67
CA LEU A 15 6.98 11.17 13.14
C LEU A 15 8.46 11.58 12.94
N ASN A 16 8.75 12.87 12.79
CA ASN A 16 10.09 13.41 12.56
C ASN A 16 10.80 12.77 11.38
N THR A 17 10.09 12.66 10.25
CA THR A 17 10.57 12.02 9.03
C THR A 17 11.58 12.84 8.24
N GLY A 18 11.79 14.11 8.61
CA GLY A 18 12.58 15.07 7.84
C GLY A 18 11.80 15.74 6.70
N ILE A 19 10.53 15.38 6.47
CA ILE A 19 9.68 16.05 5.49
C ILE A 19 9.36 17.47 5.99
N ALA A 20 9.65 18.47 5.16
CA ALA A 20 9.31 19.85 5.47
C ALA A 20 7.80 20.00 5.69
N ARG A 21 7.42 20.74 6.74
CA ARG A 21 6.01 20.99 7.12
C ARG A 21 5.22 19.73 7.46
N GLU A 22 5.86 18.70 8.01
CA GLU A 22 5.16 17.53 8.55
C GLU A 22 4.03 17.96 9.48
N ARG A 23 2.83 17.42 9.22
CA ARG A 23 1.65 17.70 10.04
C ARG A 23 1.29 16.51 10.89
N ILE A 24 0.94 16.77 12.15
CA ILE A 24 0.36 15.76 13.04
C ILE A 24 -1.13 15.59 12.75
N PRO A 25 -1.71 14.42 13.08
CA PRO A 25 -3.14 14.22 13.00
C PRO A 25 -3.95 15.21 13.83
N TYR A 26 -5.05 15.65 13.28
CA TYR A 26 -6.01 16.49 13.99
C TYR A 26 -7.22 15.68 14.42
N PHE A 27 -7.52 15.72 15.70
CA PHE A 27 -8.72 15.17 16.31
C PHE A 27 -9.41 16.26 17.13
N PRO A 28 -10.70 16.59 16.87
CA PRO A 28 -11.38 17.64 17.59
C PRO A 28 -11.51 17.32 19.07
N ARG A 29 -11.47 18.35 19.92
CA ARG A 29 -11.82 18.21 21.34
C ARG A 29 -13.34 18.01 21.43
N LEU A 30 -13.76 17.00 22.16
CA LEU A 30 -15.16 16.68 22.37
C LEU A 30 -15.73 17.50 23.50
N LYS A 31 -16.86 18.16 23.27
CA LYS A 31 -17.66 18.81 24.31
C LYS A 31 -18.58 17.80 24.95
N ASN A 32 -18.87 17.94 26.24
CA ASN A 32 -19.83 17.06 26.94
C ASN A 32 -21.28 17.51 26.66
N ASN A 33 -21.70 17.41 25.40
CA ASN A 33 -23.04 17.78 24.93
C ASN A 33 -23.41 16.91 23.71
N VAL A 34 -24.63 17.10 23.18
CA VAL A 34 -25.11 16.38 21.99
C VAL A 34 -24.18 16.53 20.79
N GLY A 35 -23.65 17.74 20.54
CA GLY A 35 -22.71 18.00 19.46
C GLY A 35 -21.40 17.23 19.60
N GLY A 36 -20.90 17.09 20.83
CA GLY A 36 -19.70 16.28 21.12
C GLY A 36 -19.92 14.80 20.88
N ARG A 37 -21.08 14.25 21.29
CA ARG A 37 -21.45 12.84 21.02
C ARG A 37 -21.58 12.59 19.51
N LEU A 38 -22.20 13.50 18.77
CA LEU A 38 -22.30 13.42 17.31
C LEU A 38 -20.94 13.49 16.64
N THR A 39 -20.05 14.34 17.14
CA THR A 39 -18.66 14.43 16.63
C THR A 39 -17.92 13.13 16.88
N LEU A 40 -18.03 12.55 18.07
CA LEU A 40 -17.40 11.27 18.41
C LEU A 40 -17.90 10.16 17.47
N SER A 41 -19.21 10.04 17.27
CA SER A 41 -19.77 9.02 16.37
C SER A 41 -19.25 9.14 14.93
N ARG A 42 -19.01 10.37 14.46
CA ARG A 42 -18.42 10.61 13.13
C ARG A 42 -16.92 10.27 13.09
N MET A 43 -16.19 10.51 14.17
CA MET A 43 -14.78 10.17 14.27
C MET A 43 -14.52 8.67 14.15
N VAL A 44 -15.42 7.83 14.67
CA VAL A 44 -15.29 6.36 14.66
C VAL A 44 -15.16 5.80 13.23
N PHE A 45 -15.79 6.42 12.24
CA PHE A 45 -15.67 6.00 10.84
C PHE A 45 -14.90 7.01 9.96
N GLY A 46 -14.07 7.88 10.60
CA GLY A 46 -13.06 8.68 9.93
C GLY A 46 -13.48 10.09 9.51
N TYR A 47 -14.70 10.54 9.81
CA TYR A 47 -15.09 11.94 9.61
C TYR A 47 -14.69 12.81 10.80
N SER A 48 -14.72 14.13 10.61
CA SER A 48 -14.32 15.14 11.62
C SER A 48 -12.86 15.04 12.08
N THR A 49 -12.05 14.23 11.44
CA THR A 49 -10.61 14.08 11.70
C THR A 49 -9.80 14.44 10.46
N MET A 50 -8.55 14.82 10.65
CA MET A 50 -7.59 14.98 9.56
C MET A 50 -6.33 14.20 9.91
N ILE A 51 -6.14 13.06 9.25
CA ILE A 51 -5.00 12.18 9.48
C ILE A 51 -4.13 12.20 8.22
N PRO A 52 -2.88 12.65 8.30
CA PRO A 52 -1.97 12.57 7.17
C PRO A 52 -1.82 11.11 6.70
N PRO A 53 -1.78 10.82 5.39
CA PRO A 53 -1.69 9.45 4.88
C PRO A 53 -0.52 8.65 5.46
N LEU A 54 0.60 9.31 5.74
CA LEU A 54 1.77 8.66 6.33
C LEU A 54 1.47 8.06 7.72
N TYR A 55 0.67 8.73 8.56
CA TYR A 55 0.25 8.17 9.86
C TYR A 55 -0.64 6.95 9.70
N THR A 56 -1.56 6.99 8.73
CA THR A 56 -2.37 5.82 8.40
C THR A 56 -1.49 4.67 7.93
N CYS A 57 -0.55 4.92 7.03
CA CYS A 57 0.39 3.92 6.56
C CYS A 57 1.24 3.34 7.70
N ALA A 58 1.76 4.18 8.59
CA ALA A 58 2.57 3.78 9.74
C ALA A 58 1.75 2.94 10.75
N PHE A 59 0.46 3.26 10.95
CA PHE A 59 -0.43 2.44 11.77
C PHE A 59 -0.66 1.05 11.15
N TYR A 60 -0.91 0.97 9.84
CA TYR A 60 -1.04 -0.32 9.14
C TYR A 60 0.27 -1.11 9.17
N ASN A 61 1.40 -0.41 9.10
CA ASN A 61 2.71 -1.03 9.31
C ASN A 61 2.81 -1.62 10.72
N ALA A 62 2.34 -0.92 11.76
CA ALA A 62 2.34 -1.46 13.11
C ALA A 62 1.46 -2.73 13.23
N VAL A 63 0.30 -2.76 12.58
CA VAL A 63 -0.54 -3.97 12.50
C VAL A 63 0.20 -5.11 11.80
N ALA A 64 0.88 -4.83 10.70
CA ALA A 64 1.67 -5.80 9.95
C ALA A 64 2.92 -6.28 10.72
N ASN A 65 3.43 -5.47 11.64
CA ASN A 65 4.66 -5.68 12.42
C ASN A 65 4.36 -5.95 13.92
N ASP A 66 3.39 -6.79 14.19
CA ASP A 66 3.02 -7.29 15.54
C ASP A 66 2.79 -6.21 16.59
N GLY A 67 2.24 -5.07 16.17
CA GLY A 67 1.91 -3.94 17.03
C GLY A 67 3.06 -2.96 17.28
N ARG A 68 4.21 -3.13 16.67
CA ARG A 68 5.36 -2.21 16.81
C ARG A 68 5.19 -1.01 15.89
N PHE A 69 5.08 0.19 16.46
CA PHE A 69 4.90 1.41 15.69
C PHE A 69 6.25 2.02 15.31
N VAL A 70 6.78 1.54 14.19
CA VAL A 70 8.07 2.00 13.65
C VAL A 70 7.96 3.44 13.18
N ARG A 71 8.98 4.24 13.49
CA ARG A 71 9.12 5.61 12.98
C ARG A 71 9.53 5.56 11.50
N PRO A 72 8.71 6.09 10.58
CA PRO A 72 9.10 6.16 9.18
C PRO A 72 10.36 7.01 9.01
N ARG A 73 11.29 6.54 8.20
CA ARG A 73 12.52 7.26 7.83
C ARG A 73 12.65 7.30 6.30
N LEU A 74 13.13 8.42 5.77
CA LEU A 74 13.38 8.59 4.33
C LEU A 74 14.81 8.24 3.95
N VAL A 75 15.73 8.30 4.90
CA VAL A 75 17.16 8.01 4.70
C VAL A 75 17.51 6.72 5.44
N LYS A 76 18.08 5.78 4.72
CA LYS A 76 18.54 4.50 5.28
C LYS A 76 19.97 4.59 5.80
N SER A 77 20.83 5.26 5.05
CA SER A 77 22.25 5.44 5.39
C SER A 77 22.78 6.72 4.76
N LEU A 78 23.86 7.22 5.32
CA LEU A 78 24.63 8.34 4.79
C LEU A 78 25.99 7.81 4.36
N ARG A 79 26.44 8.21 3.15
CA ARG A 79 27.79 7.93 2.68
C ARG A 79 28.65 9.17 2.78
N SER A 80 29.74 9.08 3.54
CA SER A 80 30.73 10.15 3.62
C SER A 80 31.57 10.26 2.35
N PRO A 81 32.21 11.42 2.11
CA PRO A 81 33.09 11.60 0.95
C PRO A 81 34.25 10.60 0.87
N ASP A 82 34.70 10.08 2.02
CA ASP A 82 35.74 9.05 2.17
C ASP A 82 35.21 7.62 1.96
N GLY A 83 33.94 7.47 1.55
CA GLY A 83 33.32 6.18 1.19
C GLY A 83 32.75 5.39 2.37
N ARG A 84 32.83 5.90 3.62
CA ARG A 84 32.23 5.23 4.79
C ARG A 84 30.72 5.38 4.80
N ASP A 85 30.00 4.26 4.99
CA ASP A 85 28.56 4.23 5.14
C ASP A 85 28.19 4.24 6.64
N SER A 86 27.38 5.20 7.04
CA SER A 86 26.75 5.26 8.36
C SER A 86 25.27 4.92 8.22
N ALA A 87 24.85 3.76 8.74
CA ALA A 87 23.45 3.38 8.80
C ALA A 87 22.70 4.26 9.80
N ILE A 88 21.44 4.57 9.49
CA ILE A 88 20.53 5.20 10.43
C ILE A 88 19.69 4.11 11.06
N ASP A 89 19.75 3.98 12.38
CA ASP A 89 19.03 2.94 13.11
C ASP A 89 17.51 3.06 13.00
N VAL A 90 16.83 1.91 13.10
CA VAL A 90 15.38 1.86 13.21
C VAL A 90 14.98 2.38 14.59
N SER A 91 14.04 3.32 14.61
CA SER A 91 13.47 3.82 15.86
C SER A 91 11.96 3.67 15.88
N TYR A 92 11.37 3.71 17.05
CA TYR A 92 9.94 3.52 17.24
C TYR A 92 9.27 4.81 17.72
N VAL A 93 8.04 5.06 17.29
CA VAL A 93 7.15 6.04 17.90
C VAL A 93 6.64 5.47 19.22
N ARG A 94 6.31 4.18 19.21
CA ARG A 94 5.98 3.33 20.37
C ARG A 94 6.50 1.93 20.11
N GLU A 95 7.13 1.33 21.11
CA GLU A 95 7.59 -0.07 21.04
C GLU A 95 6.43 -1.03 20.73
N ARG A 96 5.27 -0.72 21.29
CA ARG A 96 4.07 -1.51 21.05
C ARG A 96 2.81 -0.68 21.29
N ILE A 97 1.89 -0.70 20.32
CA ILE A 97 0.58 -0.02 20.40
C ILE A 97 -0.57 -1.01 20.55
N MET A 98 -0.32 -2.30 20.37
CA MET A 98 -1.27 -3.38 20.55
C MET A 98 -0.54 -4.70 20.79
N SER A 99 -1.20 -5.68 21.40
CA SER A 99 -0.62 -7.03 21.56
C SER A 99 -0.45 -7.73 20.20
N SER A 100 0.46 -8.70 20.12
CA SER A 100 0.66 -9.52 18.90
C SER A 100 -0.61 -10.27 18.51
N GLU A 101 -1.40 -10.69 19.50
CA GLU A 101 -2.70 -11.36 19.28
C GLU A 101 -3.70 -10.42 18.62
N ASN A 102 -3.84 -9.18 19.11
CA ASN A 102 -4.72 -8.18 18.51
C ASN A 102 -4.24 -7.79 17.11
N ALA A 103 -2.93 -7.66 16.90
CA ALA A 103 -2.36 -7.43 15.59
C ALA A 103 -2.69 -8.58 14.61
N ALA A 104 -2.60 -9.83 15.06
CA ALA A 104 -2.98 -11.00 14.27
C ALA A 104 -4.47 -11.02 13.92
N ILE A 105 -5.34 -10.67 14.87
CA ILE A 105 -6.78 -10.54 14.63
C ILE A 105 -7.05 -9.47 13.56
N LEU A 106 -6.44 -8.29 13.69
CA LEU A 106 -6.59 -7.21 12.73
C LEU A 106 -6.06 -7.59 11.34
N ARG A 107 -4.90 -8.25 11.26
CA ARG A 107 -4.37 -8.76 9.98
C ARG A 107 -5.38 -9.70 9.31
N ARG A 108 -5.97 -10.63 10.05
CA ARG A 108 -6.98 -11.55 9.55
C ARG A 108 -8.24 -10.81 9.05
N MET A 109 -8.73 -9.82 9.82
CA MET A 109 -9.86 -8.99 9.39
C MET A 109 -9.54 -8.22 8.10
N MET A 110 -8.33 -7.66 7.97
CA MET A 110 -7.89 -6.94 6.78
C MET A 110 -7.73 -7.87 5.58
N ARG A 111 -7.33 -9.13 5.81
CA ARG A 111 -7.32 -10.17 4.78
C ARG A 111 -8.73 -10.44 4.28
N GLY A 112 -9.70 -10.58 5.19
CA GLY A 112 -11.10 -10.83 4.85
C GLY A 112 -11.70 -9.77 3.94
N VAL A 113 -11.27 -8.51 4.03
CA VAL A 113 -11.70 -7.42 3.12
C VAL A 113 -11.42 -7.75 1.65
N VAL A 114 -10.36 -8.50 1.35
CA VAL A 114 -9.96 -8.90 0.00
C VAL A 114 -10.45 -10.31 -0.34
N TRP A 115 -10.49 -11.22 0.62
CA TRP A 115 -10.64 -12.65 0.35
C TRP A 115 -12.03 -13.22 0.67
N GLU A 116 -12.75 -12.66 1.64
CA GLU A 116 -14.05 -13.19 2.06
C GLU A 116 -15.21 -12.73 1.18
N GLN A 117 -16.34 -13.45 1.26
CA GLN A 117 -17.48 -13.22 0.39
C GLN A 117 -18.12 -11.82 0.53
N GLY A 118 -18.11 -11.23 1.72
CA GLY A 118 -18.58 -9.86 1.98
C GLY A 118 -17.53 -8.77 1.78
N GLY A 119 -16.29 -9.13 1.39
CA GLY A 119 -15.18 -8.21 1.31
C GLY A 119 -15.36 -7.10 0.28
N THR A 120 -15.07 -5.85 0.69
CA THR A 120 -15.23 -4.65 -0.15
C THR A 120 -14.14 -4.49 -1.21
N ALA A 121 -13.10 -5.34 -1.20
CA ALA A 121 -11.96 -5.27 -2.10
C ALA A 121 -11.64 -6.60 -2.81
N LYS A 122 -12.63 -7.42 -3.09
CA LYS A 122 -12.49 -8.72 -3.78
C LYS A 122 -11.76 -8.64 -5.13
N SER A 123 -11.89 -7.53 -5.85
CA SER A 123 -11.18 -7.30 -7.11
C SER A 123 -9.66 -7.28 -6.96
N LEU A 124 -9.16 -7.17 -5.73
CA LEU A 124 -7.72 -7.19 -5.44
C LEU A 124 -7.20 -8.61 -5.18
N LYS A 125 -8.07 -9.60 -5.06
CA LYS A 125 -7.67 -10.99 -4.91
C LYS A 125 -6.67 -11.38 -5.99
N SER A 126 -5.62 -12.07 -5.61
CA SER A 126 -4.55 -12.53 -6.48
C SER A 126 -3.93 -13.79 -5.91
N ASP A 127 -3.78 -14.81 -6.75
CA ASP A 127 -3.14 -16.07 -6.38
C ASP A 127 -1.59 -15.94 -6.35
N ILE A 128 -1.05 -14.82 -6.84
CA ILE A 128 0.39 -14.54 -6.87
C ILE A 128 0.85 -13.89 -5.55
N VAL A 129 0.18 -12.81 -5.12
CA VAL A 129 0.53 -12.06 -3.92
C VAL A 129 -0.73 -11.85 -3.09
N GLU A 130 -0.74 -12.37 -1.89
CA GLU A 130 -1.84 -12.19 -0.97
C GLU A 130 -1.78 -10.82 -0.30
N ILE A 131 -2.77 -9.99 -0.60
CA ILE A 131 -2.89 -8.62 -0.09
C ILE A 131 -3.90 -8.61 1.05
N ALA A 132 -3.57 -7.91 2.12
CA ALA A 132 -4.50 -7.56 3.19
C ALA A 132 -4.57 -6.04 3.34
N GLY A 133 -5.76 -5.51 3.62
CA GLY A 133 -5.91 -4.05 3.76
C GLY A 133 -7.35 -3.61 3.88
N LYS A 134 -7.58 -2.31 3.79
CA LYS A 134 -8.91 -1.71 3.94
C LYS A 134 -9.13 -0.57 2.95
N THR A 135 -10.32 -0.56 2.40
CA THR A 135 -10.84 0.54 1.58
C THR A 135 -11.27 1.71 2.45
N GLY A 136 -11.03 2.92 1.98
CA GLY A 136 -11.55 4.15 2.56
C GLY A 136 -12.19 5.03 1.49
N THR A 137 -13.34 5.61 1.82
CA THR A 137 -14.02 6.59 0.95
C THR A 137 -14.55 7.71 1.83
N CYS A 138 -14.17 8.92 1.53
CA CYS A 138 -14.77 10.10 2.15
C CYS A 138 -15.19 11.13 1.10
N LYS A 139 -16.28 11.84 1.38
CA LYS A 139 -16.70 13.00 0.56
C LYS A 139 -15.69 14.13 0.74
N ILE A 140 -15.41 14.86 -0.32
CA ILE A 140 -14.56 16.04 -0.25
C ILE A 140 -15.34 17.17 0.40
N ALA A 141 -14.79 17.74 1.49
CA ALA A 141 -15.39 18.88 2.14
C ALA A 141 -15.37 20.09 1.21
N ARG A 142 -16.45 20.83 1.19
CA ARG A 142 -16.53 22.12 0.48
C ARG A 142 -15.70 23.12 1.27
N GLU A 143 -14.72 23.73 0.65
CA GLU A 143 -14.04 24.90 1.18
C GLU A 143 -14.96 26.11 1.03
N ASP A 144 -15.72 26.44 2.06
CA ASP A 144 -16.47 27.70 2.07
C ASP A 144 -15.50 28.82 2.44
N LYS A 145 -15.04 29.53 1.42
CA LYS A 145 -14.14 30.69 1.58
C LYS A 145 -14.89 31.98 1.96
N ARG A 146 -16.23 31.95 2.01
CA ARG A 146 -17.01 33.13 2.39
C ARG A 146 -16.79 33.44 3.86
N PRO A 147 -16.47 34.69 4.20
CA PRO A 147 -16.38 35.11 5.58
C PRO A 147 -17.73 34.91 6.26
N ARG A 148 -17.75 34.30 7.42
CA ARG A 148 -18.94 34.23 8.29
C ARG A 148 -18.72 35.16 9.45
N TYR A 149 -19.80 35.79 9.90
CA TYR A 149 -19.81 36.73 11.00
C TYR A 149 -20.74 36.21 12.10
N ASP A 150 -20.42 36.52 13.34
CA ASP A 150 -21.33 36.28 14.47
C ASP A 150 -22.46 37.34 14.50
N ALA A 151 -23.36 37.19 15.47
CA ALA A 151 -24.48 38.16 15.64
C ALA A 151 -24.01 39.59 15.96
N GLN A 152 -22.75 39.73 16.38
CA GLN A 152 -22.09 41.01 16.71
C GLN A 152 -21.26 41.56 15.54
N GLY A 153 -21.27 40.90 14.38
CA GLY A 153 -20.54 41.34 13.20
C GLY A 153 -19.05 40.97 13.19
N ASN A 154 -18.56 40.15 14.15
CA ASN A 154 -17.17 39.73 14.17
C ASN A 154 -16.96 38.59 13.20
N LYS A 155 -15.83 38.60 12.47
CA LYS A 155 -15.48 37.54 11.53
C LYS A 155 -15.18 36.22 12.27
N LEU A 156 -16.00 35.22 12.03
CA LEU A 156 -15.79 33.89 12.60
C LEU A 156 -14.61 33.20 11.93
N LYS A 157 -13.79 32.55 12.73
CA LYS A 157 -12.72 31.67 12.24
C LYS A 157 -13.35 30.42 11.65
N LEU A 158 -13.32 30.26 10.33
CA LEU A 158 -13.88 29.11 9.65
C LEU A 158 -13.12 27.85 10.04
N THR A 159 -13.83 26.83 10.50
CA THR A 159 -13.27 25.50 10.64
C THR A 159 -13.37 24.74 9.30
N PRO A 160 -12.46 23.80 9.00
CA PRO A 160 -12.42 23.09 7.72
C PRO A 160 -13.72 22.34 7.34
N PHE A 161 -14.68 22.21 8.26
CA PHE A 161 -15.90 21.41 8.10
C PHE A 161 -17.20 22.22 7.97
N GLN A 162 -17.15 23.53 7.90
CA GLN A 162 -18.36 24.37 7.94
C GLN A 162 -19.10 24.52 6.61
N GLY A 163 -18.55 24.03 5.50
CA GLY A 163 -19.15 24.19 4.17
C GLY A 163 -19.98 23.00 3.65
N GLY A 164 -20.11 21.92 4.44
CA GLY A 164 -20.69 20.66 3.94
C GLY A 164 -19.75 19.95 2.97
N TYR A 165 -20.32 19.07 2.14
CA TYR A 165 -19.55 18.24 1.20
C TYR A 165 -19.90 18.56 -0.23
N LEU A 166 -18.94 18.37 -1.14
CA LEU A 166 -19.19 18.43 -2.58
C LEU A 166 -19.91 17.15 -3.01
N GLU A 167 -21.00 17.33 -3.75
CA GLU A 167 -21.75 16.20 -4.26
C GLU A 167 -20.98 15.47 -5.36
N GLY A 168 -21.02 14.13 -5.34
CA GLY A 168 -20.34 13.29 -6.32
C GLY A 168 -18.80 13.31 -6.27
N ARG A 169 -18.20 14.08 -5.34
CA ARG A 169 -16.73 14.17 -5.24
C ARG A 169 -16.19 13.46 -4.01
N TYR A 170 -15.21 12.60 -4.24
CA TYR A 170 -14.69 11.71 -3.21
C TYR A 170 -13.16 11.74 -3.14
N ARG A 171 -12.63 11.46 -1.95
CA ARG A 171 -11.27 10.98 -1.76
C ARG A 171 -11.33 9.52 -1.44
N VAL A 172 -10.59 8.72 -2.21
CA VAL A 172 -10.59 7.26 -2.07
C VAL A 172 -9.20 6.79 -1.70
N THR A 173 -9.18 5.79 -0.85
CA THR A 173 -7.94 5.28 -0.27
C THR A 173 -8.00 3.76 -0.21
N PHE A 174 -6.89 3.13 -0.48
CA PHE A 174 -6.63 1.77 -0.05
C PHE A 174 -5.31 1.75 0.71
N CYS A 175 -5.33 1.25 1.92
CA CYS A 175 -4.14 1.02 2.73
C CYS A 175 -4.04 -0.46 3.06
N GLY A 176 -2.88 -1.05 2.89
CA GLY A 176 -2.68 -2.47 3.11
C GLY A 176 -1.23 -2.85 3.14
N PHE A 177 -1.00 -4.13 3.34
CA PHE A 177 0.33 -4.74 3.39
C PHE A 177 0.33 -6.06 2.61
N PHE A 178 1.51 -6.46 2.21
CA PHE A 178 1.73 -7.69 1.44
C PHE A 178 3.19 -8.18 1.56
N PRO A 179 3.46 -9.51 1.40
CA PRO A 179 2.48 -10.60 1.45
C PRO A 179 1.75 -10.66 2.80
N TYR A 180 0.57 -11.28 2.85
CA TYR A 180 -0.22 -11.36 4.09
C TYR A 180 0.48 -12.14 5.20
N GLU A 181 1.05 -13.31 4.87
CA GLU A 181 1.64 -14.22 5.85
C GLU A 181 2.92 -13.64 6.48
N ASN A 182 3.81 -13.07 5.67
CA ASN A 182 5.04 -12.42 6.10
C ASN A 182 5.11 -11.02 5.49
N PRO A 183 4.48 -10.01 6.11
CA PRO A 183 4.41 -8.67 5.55
C PRO A 183 5.78 -8.03 5.38
N LYS A 184 6.14 -7.72 4.13
CA LYS A 184 7.40 -7.03 3.80
C LYS A 184 7.17 -5.56 3.45
N TYR A 185 6.01 -5.25 2.92
CA TYR A 185 5.68 -3.90 2.48
C TYR A 185 4.30 -3.49 2.98
N THR A 186 4.23 -2.28 3.48
CA THR A 186 2.98 -1.57 3.76
C THR A 186 2.85 -0.42 2.77
N CYS A 187 1.70 -0.27 2.16
CA CYS A 187 1.47 0.74 1.14
C CYS A 187 0.12 1.42 1.36
N ILE A 188 0.08 2.73 1.14
CA ILE A 188 -1.15 3.51 1.07
C ILE A 188 -1.24 4.21 -0.27
N VAL A 189 -2.40 4.11 -0.90
CA VAL A 189 -2.72 4.84 -2.14
C VAL A 189 -3.93 5.72 -1.88
N VAL A 190 -3.75 7.02 -2.07
CA VAL A 190 -4.80 8.04 -1.93
C VAL A 190 -5.04 8.69 -3.27
N ILE A 191 -6.27 8.63 -3.78
CA ILE A 191 -6.68 9.33 -4.98
C ILE A 191 -7.67 10.40 -4.58
N ASN A 192 -7.32 11.64 -4.84
CA ASN A 192 -8.16 12.78 -4.54
C ASN A 192 -8.99 13.12 -5.78
N ASP A 193 -10.30 13.13 -5.62
CA ASP A 193 -11.24 13.51 -6.66
C ASP A 193 -11.10 12.70 -7.96
N PRO A 194 -11.24 11.36 -7.91
CA PRO A 194 -11.16 10.54 -9.11
C PRO A 194 -12.25 10.94 -10.11
N LYS A 195 -11.87 11.09 -11.38
CA LYS A 195 -12.82 11.41 -12.44
C LYS A 195 -13.74 10.23 -12.74
N LEU A 196 -14.92 10.53 -13.23
CA LEU A 196 -15.90 9.53 -13.64
C LEU A 196 -15.41 8.75 -14.89
N PRO A 197 -15.82 7.46 -15.01
CA PRO A 197 -16.69 6.73 -14.11
C PRO A 197 -15.97 6.25 -12.84
N TYR A 198 -16.41 6.73 -11.67
CA TYR A 198 -15.89 6.28 -10.38
C TYR A 198 -16.40 4.87 -10.07
N ARG A 199 -15.50 3.92 -9.93
CA ARG A 199 -15.82 2.50 -9.68
C ARG A 199 -15.51 2.04 -8.25
N GLY A 200 -15.36 2.95 -7.31
CA GLY A 200 -15.03 2.64 -5.92
C GLY A 200 -13.53 2.51 -5.62
N PRO A 201 -13.15 2.51 -4.32
CA PRO A 201 -11.75 2.52 -3.89
C PRO A 201 -10.98 1.25 -4.27
N ALA A 202 -11.63 0.09 -4.29
CA ALA A 202 -10.96 -1.15 -4.66
C ALA A 202 -10.51 -1.14 -6.13
N LEU A 203 -11.36 -0.66 -7.04
CA LEU A 203 -11.07 -0.59 -8.47
C LEU A 203 -10.26 0.66 -8.88
N SER A 204 -9.91 1.53 -7.95
CA SER A 204 -9.07 2.71 -8.17
C SER A 204 -7.78 2.64 -7.37
N SER A 205 -7.75 3.14 -6.13
CA SER A 205 -6.56 3.12 -5.28
C SER A 205 -6.07 1.71 -4.96
N GLY A 206 -6.98 0.74 -4.78
CA GLY A 206 -6.64 -0.66 -4.57
C GLY A 206 -5.91 -1.28 -5.77
N THR A 207 -6.38 -1.03 -6.99
CA THR A 207 -5.72 -1.52 -8.21
C THR A 207 -4.28 -1.02 -8.33
N VAL A 208 -4.02 0.24 -7.96
CA VAL A 208 -2.66 0.77 -7.95
C VAL A 208 -1.78 -0.01 -6.97
N LEU A 209 -2.28 -0.24 -5.74
CA LEU A 209 -1.54 -1.03 -4.74
C LEU A 209 -1.30 -2.47 -5.23
N LYS A 210 -2.31 -3.13 -5.80
CA LYS A 210 -2.16 -4.48 -6.37
C LYS A 210 -1.07 -4.52 -7.44
N ASN A 211 -1.06 -3.55 -8.35
CA ASN A 211 -0.04 -3.46 -9.39
C ASN A 211 1.36 -3.26 -8.81
N VAL A 212 1.51 -2.46 -7.75
CA VAL A 212 2.78 -2.31 -7.03
C VAL A 212 3.21 -3.65 -6.43
N ALA A 213 2.31 -4.36 -5.74
CA ALA A 213 2.62 -5.66 -5.15
C ALA A 213 3.07 -6.69 -6.20
N LEU A 214 2.35 -6.78 -7.32
CA LEU A 214 2.70 -7.69 -8.42
C LEU A 214 4.04 -7.33 -9.08
N LYS A 215 4.33 -6.03 -9.25
CA LYS A 215 5.64 -5.59 -9.76
C LYS A 215 6.80 -5.91 -8.81
N LEU A 216 6.60 -5.75 -7.50
CA LEU A 216 7.61 -6.12 -6.52
C LEU A 216 7.83 -7.63 -6.48
N TYR A 217 6.77 -8.43 -6.61
CA TYR A 217 6.86 -9.87 -6.77
C TYR A 217 7.66 -10.25 -8.02
N ALA A 218 7.30 -9.68 -9.18
CA ALA A 218 7.97 -9.94 -10.44
C ALA A 218 9.48 -9.60 -10.42
N ARG A 219 9.88 -8.67 -9.56
CA ARG A 219 11.29 -8.29 -9.35
C ARG A 219 12.01 -9.14 -8.29
N GLY A 220 11.37 -10.16 -7.71
CA GLY A 220 11.92 -10.98 -6.65
C GLY A 220 12.03 -10.29 -5.30
N MET A 221 11.47 -9.10 -5.13
CA MET A 221 11.60 -8.29 -3.91
C MET A 221 10.69 -8.79 -2.76
N LEU A 222 9.85 -9.78 -2.99
CA LEU A 222 9.01 -10.41 -1.98
C LEU A 222 9.57 -11.75 -1.48
N GLU A 223 10.66 -12.22 -2.07
CA GLU A 223 11.38 -13.42 -1.62
C GLU A 223 12.12 -13.14 -0.30
N GLU A 224 12.28 -14.11 0.54
CA GLU A 224 13.06 -13.97 1.77
C GLU A 224 14.52 -13.77 1.39
N ASP A 225 15.13 -12.72 1.93
CA ASP A 225 16.57 -12.55 1.85
C ASP A 225 17.22 -13.63 2.72
N PRO A 226 18.03 -14.56 2.16
CA PRO A 226 18.59 -15.67 2.92
C PRO A 226 19.46 -15.21 4.11
N GLU A 227 20.04 -14.02 4.08
CA GLU A 227 20.80 -13.45 5.20
C GLU A 227 19.88 -13.06 6.36
N PHE A 228 18.69 -12.49 6.10
CA PHE A 228 17.70 -12.16 7.14
C PHE A 228 17.00 -13.38 7.73
N ALA A 229 16.86 -14.47 6.96
CA ALA A 229 16.29 -15.72 7.47
C ALA A 229 17.19 -16.41 8.50
N ALA A 230 18.47 -16.12 8.49
CA ALA A 230 19.44 -16.67 9.45
C ALA A 230 19.45 -15.92 10.79
N GLU A 231 19.26 -14.60 10.79
CA GLU A 231 19.25 -13.78 12.02
C GLU A 231 17.96 -13.92 12.85
N GLY A 232 16.81 -14.21 12.21
CA GLY A 232 15.51 -14.38 12.89
C GLY A 232 15.33 -15.71 13.64
N LYS A 233 16.32 -16.62 13.63
CA LYS A 233 16.24 -17.94 14.28
C LYS A 233 16.80 -18.00 15.71
N ALA A 234 17.31 -16.90 16.21
CA ALA A 234 17.79 -16.82 17.59
C ALA A 234 16.79 -16.03 18.44
N GLU A 235 15.73 -16.68 18.89
CA GLU A 235 15.06 -16.56 20.17
C GLU A 235 13.60 -17.05 20.09
N GLY A 236 13.38 -18.27 20.53
CA GLY A 236 12.18 -18.67 21.28
C GLY A 236 10.80 -18.60 20.63
N GLY A 237 10.58 -19.17 19.46
CA GLY A 237 9.23 -19.40 18.97
C GLY A 237 9.22 -20.46 17.88
N GLY A 238 8.81 -21.69 18.23
CA GLY A 238 8.66 -22.76 17.26
C GLY A 238 7.71 -22.39 16.12
N PRO A 239 7.86 -22.99 14.92
CA PRO A 239 7.04 -22.68 13.77
C PRO A 239 5.58 -22.97 14.08
N THR A 240 4.73 -21.95 14.01
CA THR A 240 3.29 -22.14 14.08
C THR A 240 2.85 -23.06 12.94
N VAL A 241 1.88 -23.93 13.19
CA VAL A 241 1.31 -24.90 12.21
C VAL A 241 0.94 -24.20 10.88
N TYR A 242 0.70 -22.91 10.91
CA TYR A 242 0.41 -22.05 9.76
C TYR A 242 1.62 -21.81 8.84
N SER A 243 2.83 -21.67 9.38
CA SER A 243 4.04 -21.45 8.58
C SER A 243 4.43 -22.67 7.75
N SER A 244 4.20 -23.88 8.29
CA SER A 244 4.52 -25.14 7.60
C SER A 244 3.56 -25.43 6.44
N PHE A 245 2.28 -25.05 6.55
CA PHE A 245 1.29 -25.25 5.49
C PHE A 245 1.56 -24.34 4.28
N ASN A 246 1.92 -23.08 4.54
CA ASN A 246 2.22 -22.12 3.47
C ASN A 246 3.61 -22.33 2.86
N ALA A 247 4.60 -22.75 3.63
CA ALA A 247 5.90 -23.16 3.10
C ALA A 247 5.74 -24.31 2.09
N ARG A 248 4.87 -25.29 2.38
CA ARG A 248 4.57 -26.38 1.43
C ARG A 248 3.81 -25.89 0.20
N ARG A 249 2.79 -25.03 0.38
CA ARG A 249 2.04 -24.47 -0.75
C ARG A 249 2.90 -23.58 -1.63
N ASN A 250 3.75 -22.75 -1.03
CA ASN A 250 4.69 -21.92 -1.77
C ASN A 250 5.79 -22.76 -2.44
N ALA A 251 6.31 -23.80 -1.79
CA ALA A 251 7.26 -24.71 -2.41
C ALA A 251 6.65 -25.46 -3.60
N THR A 252 5.39 -25.89 -3.50
CA THR A 252 4.67 -26.52 -4.62
C THR A 252 4.42 -25.52 -5.74
N LEU A 253 3.96 -24.30 -5.43
CA LEU A 253 3.75 -23.24 -6.40
C LEU A 253 5.06 -22.83 -7.09
N HIS A 254 6.17 -22.74 -6.33
CA HIS A 254 7.50 -22.45 -6.89
C HIS A 254 8.06 -23.64 -7.69
N ALA A 255 7.75 -24.87 -7.32
CA ALA A 255 8.12 -26.05 -8.09
C ALA A 255 7.34 -26.12 -9.40
N ASP A 256 6.03 -25.85 -9.36
CA ASP A 256 5.18 -25.79 -10.55
C ASP A 256 5.57 -24.64 -11.48
N LEU A 257 5.90 -23.45 -10.93
CA LEU A 257 6.44 -22.33 -11.68
C LEU A 257 7.81 -22.62 -12.30
N ARG A 258 8.71 -23.30 -11.56
CA ARG A 258 10.03 -23.71 -12.09
C ARG A 258 9.93 -24.80 -13.16
N LEU A 259 8.97 -25.73 -13.04
CA LEU A 259 8.70 -26.75 -14.06
C LEU A 259 8.05 -26.19 -15.31
N ALA A 260 7.17 -25.19 -15.15
CA ALA A 260 6.59 -24.44 -16.26
C ALA A 260 7.69 -23.59 -16.96
N ASP A 261 8.53 -22.88 -16.19
CA ASP A 261 9.65 -22.09 -16.70
C ASP A 261 10.65 -22.94 -17.50
N ALA A 262 10.88 -24.20 -17.08
CA ALA A 262 11.81 -25.09 -17.79
C ALA A 262 11.31 -25.55 -19.18
N LYS A 263 10.01 -25.48 -19.45
CA LYS A 263 9.41 -25.94 -20.72
C LYS A 263 9.17 -24.84 -21.75
N ALA A 264 9.20 -23.58 -21.42
CA ALA A 264 8.70 -22.48 -22.27
C ALA A 264 9.59 -21.23 -22.37
N ILE A 265 10.82 -21.23 -21.83
CA ILE A 265 11.64 -20.00 -21.84
C ILE A 265 12.15 -19.73 -23.26
N ARG A 266 11.45 -18.90 -24.01
CA ARG A 266 12.03 -18.13 -25.12
C ARG A 266 12.83 -16.97 -24.49
N ARG A 267 14.14 -16.90 -24.74
CA ARG A 267 14.90 -15.68 -24.43
C ARG A 267 14.38 -14.56 -25.31
N PRO A 268 14.17 -13.33 -24.78
CA PRO A 268 13.77 -12.20 -25.59
C PRO A 268 14.77 -11.99 -26.74
N ALA A 269 14.25 -11.64 -27.91
CA ALA A 269 15.09 -11.32 -29.05
C ALA A 269 15.94 -10.07 -28.76
N ASP A 270 17.15 -10.05 -29.33
CA ASP A 270 18.14 -9.00 -29.11
C ASP A 270 17.56 -7.60 -29.36
N ARG A 271 18.07 -6.66 -28.58
CA ARG A 271 17.66 -5.25 -28.53
C ARG A 271 17.85 -4.59 -29.90
N VAL A 272 16.76 -4.17 -30.50
CA VAL A 272 16.78 -3.22 -31.62
C VAL A 272 16.54 -1.84 -31.04
N ASP A 273 17.53 -0.94 -31.08
CA ASP A 273 17.44 0.39 -30.51
C ASP A 273 16.22 1.17 -31.07
N GLY A 274 15.41 1.73 -30.18
CA GLY A 274 14.24 2.53 -30.51
C GLY A 274 12.98 1.74 -30.91
N CYS A 275 12.97 0.41 -30.76
CA CYS A 275 11.80 -0.43 -31.02
C CYS A 275 11.34 -1.19 -29.77
N VAL A 276 10.03 -1.46 -29.67
CA VAL A 276 9.46 -2.25 -28.58
C VAL A 276 9.98 -3.70 -28.67
N PRO A 277 10.63 -4.25 -27.63
CA PRO A 277 11.11 -5.62 -27.61
C PRO A 277 9.97 -6.63 -27.68
N ASP A 278 10.23 -7.82 -28.24
CA ASP A 278 9.28 -8.93 -28.17
C ASP A 278 9.41 -9.65 -26.84
N VAL A 279 8.35 -9.56 -26.02
CA VAL A 279 8.27 -10.22 -24.73
C VAL A 279 7.16 -11.28 -24.68
N ARG A 280 6.63 -11.69 -25.82
CA ARG A 280 5.60 -12.76 -25.89
C ARG A 280 6.22 -14.10 -25.55
N GLY A 281 5.50 -14.91 -24.79
CA GLY A 281 5.97 -16.20 -24.28
C GLY A 281 6.97 -16.11 -23.13
N VAL A 282 7.24 -14.90 -22.62
CA VAL A 282 8.14 -14.63 -21.50
C VAL A 282 7.33 -14.47 -20.21
N GLY A 283 7.87 -14.91 -19.09
CA GLY A 283 7.25 -14.69 -17.79
C GLY A 283 7.19 -13.20 -17.41
N LEU A 284 6.20 -12.81 -16.62
CA LEU A 284 5.98 -11.41 -16.25
C LEU A 284 7.23 -10.72 -15.70
N ARG A 285 8.02 -11.40 -14.85
CA ARG A 285 9.26 -10.88 -14.26
C ARG A 285 10.25 -10.45 -15.33
N GLU A 286 10.47 -11.31 -16.29
CA GLU A 286 11.45 -11.10 -17.37
C GLU A 286 10.95 -10.05 -18.36
N ALA A 287 9.66 -10.08 -18.71
CA ALA A 287 9.02 -9.07 -19.56
C ALA A 287 9.15 -7.66 -18.97
N LEU A 288 8.91 -7.50 -17.65
CA LEU A 288 9.09 -6.22 -16.95
C LEU A 288 10.56 -5.77 -16.97
N ALA A 289 11.50 -6.66 -16.68
CA ALA A 289 12.92 -6.34 -16.69
C ALA A 289 13.38 -5.83 -18.06
N HIS A 290 12.91 -6.43 -19.15
CA HIS A 290 13.26 -6.03 -20.52
C HIS A 290 12.62 -4.69 -20.93
N LEU A 291 11.31 -4.54 -20.70
CA LEU A 291 10.59 -3.35 -21.14
C LEU A 291 10.92 -2.12 -20.29
N GLU A 292 10.93 -2.24 -18.97
CA GLU A 292 11.27 -1.13 -18.07
C GLU A 292 12.76 -0.80 -18.16
N GLY A 293 13.64 -1.80 -18.33
CA GLY A 293 15.07 -1.60 -18.62
C GLY A 293 15.33 -0.91 -19.94
N ALA A 294 14.41 -0.97 -20.91
CA ALA A 294 14.43 -0.23 -22.16
C ALA A 294 13.73 1.14 -22.07
N GLY A 295 13.23 1.53 -20.89
CA GLY A 295 12.60 2.82 -20.64
C GLY A 295 11.10 2.89 -20.95
N TYR A 296 10.43 1.76 -21.19
CA TYR A 296 8.98 1.71 -21.43
C TYR A 296 8.18 1.66 -20.13
N ALA A 297 7.02 2.30 -20.11
CA ALA A 297 6.06 2.16 -19.03
C ALA A 297 5.18 0.93 -19.27
N VAL A 298 5.13 -0.02 -18.32
CA VAL A 298 4.43 -1.29 -18.52
C VAL A 298 3.13 -1.34 -17.73
N SER A 299 2.07 -1.81 -18.36
CA SER A 299 0.83 -2.25 -17.72
C SER A 299 0.52 -3.68 -18.14
N PHE A 300 -0.07 -4.47 -17.24
CA PHE A 300 -0.39 -5.86 -17.56
C PHE A 300 -1.74 -6.28 -16.98
N GLN A 301 -2.33 -7.31 -17.58
CA GLN A 301 -3.58 -7.94 -17.16
C GLN A 301 -3.44 -9.46 -17.31
N GLY A 302 -3.98 -10.23 -16.36
CA GLY A 302 -3.88 -11.69 -16.36
C GLY A 302 -2.72 -12.21 -15.53
N ILE A 303 -2.45 -13.51 -15.66
CA ILE A 303 -1.42 -14.26 -14.90
C ILE A 303 -0.75 -15.24 -15.88
N GLY A 304 0.54 -15.55 -15.65
CA GLY A 304 1.30 -16.49 -16.44
C GLY A 304 2.30 -15.84 -17.39
N TYR A 305 2.33 -16.30 -18.63
CA TYR A 305 3.22 -15.80 -19.68
C TYR A 305 2.56 -14.70 -20.49
N VAL A 306 3.35 -13.84 -21.09
CA VAL A 306 2.86 -12.81 -22.01
C VAL A 306 2.28 -13.46 -23.25
N ALA A 307 0.98 -13.49 -23.37
CA ALA A 307 0.27 -13.98 -24.54
C ALA A 307 0.26 -12.95 -25.67
N SER A 308 0.09 -11.67 -25.32
CA SER A 308 0.14 -10.57 -26.29
C SER A 308 0.65 -9.29 -25.67
N GLN A 309 1.19 -8.42 -26.52
CA GLN A 309 1.69 -7.09 -26.15
C GLN A 309 1.17 -6.03 -27.11
N LYS A 310 0.95 -4.83 -26.61
CA LYS A 310 0.64 -3.63 -27.41
C LYS A 310 1.45 -2.44 -26.88
N PRO A 311 2.19 -1.70 -27.71
CA PRO A 311 2.42 -1.92 -29.15
C PRO A 311 3.06 -3.27 -29.49
N GLU A 312 2.91 -3.72 -30.73
CA GLU A 312 3.55 -4.96 -31.19
C GLU A 312 5.07 -4.86 -31.15
N ALA A 313 5.73 -6.01 -31.05
CA ALA A 313 7.18 -6.11 -31.12
C ALA A 313 7.69 -5.49 -32.43
N GLY A 314 8.82 -4.76 -32.33
CA GLY A 314 9.42 -4.06 -33.48
C GLY A 314 8.77 -2.71 -33.81
N THR A 315 7.70 -2.30 -33.13
CA THR A 315 7.13 -0.96 -33.33
C THR A 315 8.11 0.10 -32.84
N LYS A 316 8.41 1.11 -33.67
CA LYS A 316 9.22 2.25 -33.26
C LYS A 316 8.49 3.06 -32.19
N ALA A 317 9.09 3.15 -31.01
CA ALA A 317 8.52 3.86 -29.87
C ALA A 317 9.63 4.38 -28.95
N GLY A 318 9.51 5.63 -28.54
CA GLY A 318 10.47 6.27 -27.63
C GLY A 318 10.31 5.86 -26.17
N PRO A 319 11.30 6.18 -25.31
CA PRO A 319 11.19 6.00 -23.86
C PRO A 319 9.92 6.66 -23.30
N GLY A 320 9.32 6.03 -22.30
CA GLY A 320 8.05 6.48 -21.69
C GLY A 320 6.78 5.98 -22.42
N THR A 321 6.91 5.38 -23.61
CA THR A 321 5.75 4.76 -24.28
C THR A 321 5.17 3.65 -23.42
N LYS A 322 3.84 3.62 -23.30
CA LYS A 322 3.12 2.60 -22.52
C LYS A 322 2.99 1.31 -23.30
N VAL A 323 3.50 0.22 -22.76
CA VAL A 323 3.33 -1.14 -23.29
C VAL A 323 2.34 -1.89 -22.41
N SER A 324 1.27 -2.40 -23.01
CA SER A 324 0.25 -3.19 -22.34
C SER A 324 0.45 -4.68 -22.65
N LEU A 325 0.51 -5.51 -21.61
CA LEU A 325 0.69 -6.95 -21.71
C LEU A 325 -0.57 -7.67 -21.28
N VAL A 326 -0.96 -8.71 -22.04
CA VAL A 326 -1.96 -9.68 -21.62
C VAL A 326 -1.25 -10.98 -21.30
N LEU A 327 -1.47 -11.47 -20.10
CA LEU A 327 -0.87 -12.71 -19.58
C LEU A 327 -1.92 -13.81 -19.59
N GLN A 328 -1.51 -15.02 -19.95
CA GLN A 328 -2.34 -16.22 -19.90
C GLN A 328 -1.58 -17.33 -19.20
N HIS A 329 -2.32 -18.20 -18.55
CA HIS A 329 -1.84 -19.44 -17.98
C HIS A 329 -2.25 -20.55 -18.92
N ASP A 330 -1.30 -21.45 -19.25
CA ASP A 330 -1.62 -22.69 -19.99
C ASP A 330 -2.47 -23.62 -19.15
#